data_df7c054f97e50dd4d24c0eab697aa0ab
#
_entry.id   df7c054f97e50dd4d24c0eab697aa0ab
#
_cell.length_a   1.000
_cell.length_b   1.000
_cell.length_c   1.000
_cell.angle_alpha   90.00
_cell.angle_beta   90.00
_cell.angle_gamma   90.00
#
_symmetry.space_group_name_H-M   'P 1'
#
loop_
_entity.id
_entity.type
_entity.pdbx_description
1 polymer ?
#
loop_
_entity_poly.entity_id
_entity_poly.type
_entity_poly.pdbx_seq_one_letter_code
_entity_poly.pdbx_strand_id
1 'polypeptide(L)'
;MATGKRYYWIKLKDSFMSSDAIDYLMSQPDGANYVVLYQMLCLKTINTGGCLVSKIGEMLIPYDVEKIQRECKWFSLATVRVALEVYKQIGLVFENPDGTLSISDYSEMIGSETDWAAKKRRQTLQAANSPLSIGESGRDTTGENLPIKRKIKR
;
A
#
# COMPACT_ATOMS: atom_id res chain seq x y z
N MET A 1 -13.62 5.59 -24.88
CA MET A 1 -12.77 6.05 -24.72
C MET A 1 -11.75 5.26 -24.32
N ALA A 2 -10.94 5.22 -24.85
CA ALA A 2 -9.96 4.43 -24.55
C ALA A 2 -9.36 4.80 -23.36
N THR A 3 -9.30 4.04 -22.49
CA THR A 3 -8.66 4.43 -21.35
C THR A 3 -7.47 3.60 -21.30
N GLY A 4 -6.45 4.05 -20.84
CA GLY A 4 -5.26 3.29 -20.64
C GLY A 4 -5.49 2.20 -19.63
N LYS A 5 -4.62 1.21 -19.64
CA LYS A 5 -4.67 0.16 -18.66
C LYS A 5 -4.41 0.76 -17.28
N ARG A 6 -5.13 0.31 -16.28
CA ARG A 6 -4.93 0.81 -14.93
C ARG A 6 -4.12 -0.19 -14.14
N TYR A 7 -3.14 0.33 -13.42
CA TYR A 7 -2.27 -0.48 -12.58
C TYR A 7 -2.58 -0.19 -11.12
N TYR A 8 -2.43 -1.20 -10.28
CA TYR A 8 -2.68 -1.07 -8.85
C TYR A 8 -1.44 -1.50 -8.10
N TRP A 9 -1.23 -0.89 -6.96
CA TRP A 9 -0.09 -1.23 -6.12
C TRP A 9 -0.45 -1.00 -4.66
N ILE A 10 0.34 -1.59 -3.76
CA ILE A 10 0.24 -1.23 -2.35
C ILE A 10 1.40 -0.28 -2.05
N LYS A 11 1.14 0.69 -1.18
CA LYS A 11 2.14 1.66 -0.77
C LYS A 11 2.66 1.25 0.60
N LEU A 12 3.95 1.26 0.77
CA LEU A 12 4.54 1.03 2.08
C LEU A 12 5.15 2.35 2.54
N LYS A 13 4.72 2.83 3.70
CA LYS A 13 5.30 4.03 4.26
C LYS A 13 6.73 3.75 4.67
N ASP A 14 7.57 4.77 4.71
CA ASP A 14 8.95 4.62 5.17
C ASP A 14 9.00 4.11 6.59
N SER A 15 7.94 4.32 7.38
CA SER A 15 7.86 3.84 8.74
C SER A 15 7.23 2.45 8.86
N PHE A 16 6.93 1.78 7.72
CA PHE A 16 6.23 0.49 7.76
C PHE A 16 6.95 -0.53 8.65
N MET A 17 8.24 -0.71 8.42
CA MET A 17 8.99 -1.73 9.16
C MET A 17 9.25 -1.36 10.60
N SER A 18 9.09 -0.09 10.96
CA SER A 18 9.30 0.35 12.33
C SER A 18 7.99 0.56 13.10
N SER A 19 6.84 0.25 12.47
CA SER A 19 5.58 0.35 13.19
C SER A 19 5.50 -0.71 14.27
N ASP A 20 4.73 -0.42 15.31
CA ASP A 20 4.62 -1.35 16.44
C ASP A 20 4.06 -2.69 16.00
N ALA A 21 3.10 -2.70 15.07
CA ALA A 21 2.50 -3.95 14.61
C ALA A 21 3.52 -4.81 13.87
N ILE A 22 4.28 -4.20 12.98
CA ILE A 22 5.28 -4.96 12.20
C ILE A 22 6.43 -5.39 13.10
N ASP A 23 6.83 -4.53 14.04
CA ASP A 23 7.88 -4.90 14.98
C ASP A 23 7.45 -6.10 15.80
N TYR A 24 6.19 -6.11 16.23
CA TYR A 24 5.67 -7.26 16.98
C TYR A 24 5.70 -8.52 16.12
N LEU A 25 5.27 -8.42 14.86
CA LEU A 25 5.30 -9.59 13.98
C LEU A 25 6.71 -10.10 13.78
N MET A 26 7.66 -9.20 13.54
CA MET A 26 9.04 -9.61 13.29
C MET A 26 9.68 -10.23 14.52
N SER A 27 9.18 -9.94 15.71
CA SER A 27 9.71 -10.53 16.93
C SER A 27 9.24 -11.97 17.16
N GLN A 28 8.27 -12.44 16.37
CA GLN A 28 7.77 -13.80 16.52
C GLN A 28 8.72 -14.79 15.82
N PRO A 29 8.70 -16.06 16.20
CA PRO A 29 9.61 -17.04 15.59
C PRO A 29 9.50 -17.14 14.08
N ASP A 30 8.31 -16.92 13.52
CA ASP A 30 8.09 -17.01 12.08
C ASP A 30 7.77 -15.64 11.52
N GLY A 31 8.32 -14.59 12.14
CA GLY A 31 7.86 -13.22 11.91
C GLY A 31 7.97 -12.73 10.49
N ALA A 32 9.09 -13.01 9.82
CA ALA A 32 9.26 -12.54 8.46
C ALA A 32 8.16 -13.13 7.56
N ASN A 33 7.79 -14.38 7.76
CA ASN A 33 6.73 -15.00 7.00
C ASN A 33 5.39 -14.32 7.27
N TYR A 34 5.14 -13.91 8.50
CA TYR A 34 3.89 -13.21 8.83
C TYR A 34 3.83 -11.87 8.13
N VAL A 35 4.94 -11.13 8.04
CA VAL A 35 4.96 -9.84 7.38
C VAL A 35 4.74 -10.01 5.88
N VAL A 36 5.41 -10.97 5.25
CA VAL A 36 5.25 -11.19 3.82
C VAL A 36 3.84 -11.66 3.50
N LEU A 37 3.28 -12.55 4.32
CA LEU A 37 1.91 -13.01 4.11
C LEU A 37 0.93 -11.85 4.21
N TYR A 38 1.12 -10.95 5.18
CA TYR A 38 0.28 -9.77 5.32
C TYR A 38 0.31 -8.93 4.03
N GLN A 39 1.50 -8.70 3.48
CA GLN A 39 1.64 -7.93 2.26
C GLN A 39 0.96 -8.64 1.09
N MET A 40 1.05 -9.96 1.01
CA MET A 40 0.36 -10.72 -0.04
C MET A 40 -1.15 -10.61 0.09
N LEU A 41 -1.67 -10.61 1.31
CA LEU A 41 -3.11 -10.43 1.52
C LEU A 41 -3.56 -9.04 1.11
N CYS A 42 -2.74 -8.02 1.38
CA CYS A 42 -3.05 -6.67 0.93
C CYS A 42 -3.13 -6.62 -0.60
N LEU A 43 -2.21 -7.27 -1.29
CA LEU A 43 -2.25 -7.31 -2.74
C LEU A 43 -3.48 -8.07 -3.26
N LYS A 44 -3.89 -9.14 -2.59
CA LYS A 44 -5.04 -9.89 -3.05
C LYS A 44 -6.36 -9.17 -2.85
N THR A 45 -6.40 -8.20 -1.97
CA THR A 45 -7.65 -7.49 -1.68
C THR A 45 -7.77 -6.17 -2.45
N ILE A 46 -6.88 -5.90 -3.39
CA ILE A 46 -6.91 -4.65 -4.16
C ILE A 46 -8.26 -4.46 -4.85
N ASN A 47 -8.84 -5.52 -5.39
CA ASN A 47 -10.09 -5.42 -6.14
C ASN A 47 -11.34 -5.69 -5.29
N THR A 48 -11.17 -5.90 -4.00
CA THR A 48 -12.30 -6.22 -3.12
C THR A 48 -12.42 -5.25 -1.96
N GLY A 49 -11.77 -4.08 -2.08
CA GLY A 49 -11.89 -3.05 -1.05
C GLY A 49 -11.30 -3.44 0.28
N GLY A 50 -10.30 -4.30 0.28
CA GLY A 50 -9.65 -4.74 1.51
C GLY A 50 -10.32 -5.95 2.15
N CYS A 51 -11.38 -6.48 1.54
CA CYS A 51 -12.06 -7.64 2.10
C CYS A 51 -11.47 -8.93 1.55
N LEU A 52 -11.25 -9.90 2.43
CA LEU A 52 -10.72 -11.20 2.02
C LEU A 52 -11.89 -12.08 1.56
N VAL A 53 -12.33 -11.82 0.33
CA VAL A 53 -13.42 -12.58 -0.27
C VAL A 53 -13.10 -12.85 -1.73
N SER A 54 -13.65 -13.93 -2.27
CA SER A 54 -13.62 -14.20 -3.70
C SER A 54 -15.01 -13.93 -4.24
N LYS A 55 -15.07 -13.33 -5.41
CA LYS A 55 -16.35 -13.10 -6.06
C LYS A 55 -16.49 -14.04 -7.25
N ILE A 56 -17.53 -14.85 -7.25
CA ILE A 56 -17.81 -15.77 -8.34
C ILE A 56 -19.22 -15.46 -8.81
N GLY A 57 -19.32 -14.78 -9.95
CA GLY A 57 -20.63 -14.26 -10.39
C GLY A 57 -21.14 -13.26 -9.38
N GLU A 58 -22.29 -13.55 -8.82
CA GLU A 58 -22.88 -12.67 -7.81
C GLU A 58 -22.56 -13.15 -6.40
N MET A 59 -21.86 -14.28 -6.25
CA MET A 59 -21.59 -14.81 -4.94
C MET A 59 -20.29 -14.28 -4.36
N LEU A 60 -20.32 -13.93 -3.09
CA LEU A 60 -19.10 -13.56 -2.37
C LEU A 60 -18.77 -14.70 -1.41
N ILE A 61 -17.60 -15.25 -1.54
CA ILE A 61 -17.17 -16.40 -0.74
C ILE A 61 -16.03 -15.93 0.15
N PRO A 62 -16.19 -15.93 1.48
CA PRO A 62 -15.14 -15.51 2.38
C PRO A 62 -13.92 -16.40 2.26
N TYR A 63 -12.75 -15.82 2.44
CA TYR A 63 -11.53 -16.61 2.48
C TYR A 63 -11.46 -17.31 3.83
N ASP A 64 -11.09 -18.57 3.82
CA ASP A 64 -10.76 -19.27 5.05
C ASP A 64 -9.26 -19.58 5.02
N VAL A 65 -8.79 -20.23 6.05
CA VAL A 65 -7.35 -20.54 6.19
C VAL A 65 -6.88 -21.40 5.02
N GLU A 66 -7.69 -22.36 4.62
CA GLU A 66 -7.33 -23.27 3.54
C GLU A 66 -7.25 -22.54 2.20
N LYS A 67 -8.17 -21.61 1.96
CA LYS A 67 -8.14 -20.83 0.72
C LYS A 67 -6.91 -19.95 0.66
N ILE A 68 -6.59 -19.29 1.76
CA ILE A 68 -5.42 -18.43 1.82
C ILE A 68 -4.16 -19.25 1.58
N GLN A 69 -4.07 -20.42 2.17
CA GLN A 69 -2.89 -21.27 1.99
C GLN A 69 -2.77 -21.73 0.54
N ARG A 70 -3.87 -22.03 -0.12
CA ARG A 70 -3.83 -22.40 -1.54
C ARG A 70 -3.34 -21.26 -2.41
N GLU A 71 -3.73 -20.03 -2.05
CA GLU A 71 -3.33 -18.85 -2.82
C GLU A 71 -1.91 -18.39 -2.49
N CYS A 72 -1.46 -18.65 -1.27
CA CYS A 72 -0.13 -18.23 -0.82
C CYS A 72 0.69 -19.48 -0.52
N LYS A 73 1.09 -20.16 -1.56
CA LYS A 73 1.66 -21.51 -1.45
C LYS A 73 2.96 -21.62 -0.70
N TRP A 74 3.65 -20.52 -0.49
CA TRP A 74 4.93 -20.57 0.20
C TRP A 74 4.80 -20.79 1.71
N PHE A 75 3.60 -20.70 2.24
CA PHE A 75 3.38 -20.80 3.68
C PHE A 75 2.59 -22.07 4.02
N SER A 76 2.91 -22.69 5.14
CA SER A 76 2.16 -23.87 5.58
C SER A 76 0.80 -23.44 6.12
N LEU A 77 -0.11 -24.40 6.20
CA LEU A 77 -1.44 -24.14 6.76
C LEU A 77 -1.32 -23.66 8.20
N ALA A 78 -0.38 -24.23 8.96
CA ALA A 78 -0.18 -23.81 10.35
C ALA A 78 0.27 -22.36 10.43
N THR A 79 1.19 -21.95 9.55
CA THR A 79 1.67 -20.56 9.52
C THR A 79 0.53 -19.63 9.21
N VAL A 80 -0.30 -19.95 8.22
CA VAL A 80 -1.43 -19.10 7.85
C VAL A 80 -2.42 -18.98 9.02
N ARG A 81 -2.71 -20.09 9.67
CA ARG A 81 -3.66 -20.08 10.77
C ARG A 81 -3.20 -19.18 11.93
N VAL A 82 -1.93 -19.34 12.32
CA VAL A 82 -1.38 -18.53 13.40
C VAL A 82 -1.30 -17.07 12.97
N ALA A 83 -0.89 -16.80 11.74
CA ALA A 83 -0.75 -15.45 11.26
C ALA A 83 -2.08 -14.70 11.32
N LEU A 84 -3.17 -15.33 10.87
CA LEU A 84 -4.47 -14.67 10.90
C LEU A 84 -4.91 -14.33 12.33
N GLU A 85 -4.64 -15.22 13.29
CA GLU A 85 -5.00 -14.93 14.67
C GLU A 85 -4.16 -13.76 15.21
N VAL A 86 -2.90 -13.73 14.89
CA VAL A 86 -2.03 -12.64 15.34
C VAL A 86 -2.46 -11.33 14.71
N TYR A 87 -2.77 -11.32 13.41
CA TYR A 87 -3.23 -10.11 12.74
C TYR A 87 -4.48 -9.54 13.39
N LYS A 88 -5.42 -10.41 13.78
CA LYS A 88 -6.62 -9.95 14.45
C LYS A 88 -6.29 -9.37 15.82
N GLN A 89 -5.37 -9.99 16.55
CA GLN A 89 -5.00 -9.50 17.87
C GLN A 89 -4.32 -8.13 17.83
N ILE A 90 -3.52 -7.87 16.82
CA ILE A 90 -2.78 -6.61 16.77
C ILE A 90 -3.46 -5.58 15.87
N GLY A 91 -4.65 -5.88 15.38
CA GLY A 91 -5.43 -4.89 14.66
C GLY A 91 -5.12 -4.69 13.19
N LEU A 92 -4.36 -5.57 12.57
CA LEU A 92 -4.08 -5.47 11.14
C LEU A 92 -5.23 -5.99 10.29
N VAL A 93 -6.00 -6.92 10.83
CA VAL A 93 -7.15 -7.50 10.15
C VAL A 93 -8.29 -7.53 11.16
N PHE A 94 -9.50 -7.30 10.71
CA PHE A 94 -10.65 -7.41 11.60
C PHE A 94 -11.74 -8.23 10.94
N GLU A 95 -12.61 -8.77 11.76
CA GLU A 95 -13.70 -9.61 11.27
C GLU A 95 -14.96 -8.78 11.20
N ASN A 96 -15.61 -8.78 10.06
CA ASN A 96 -16.86 -8.06 9.86
C ASN A 96 -18.03 -8.84 10.45
N PRO A 97 -19.16 -8.19 10.68
CA PRO A 97 -20.33 -8.89 11.26
C PRO A 97 -20.79 -10.09 10.43
N ASP A 98 -20.51 -10.12 9.13
CA ASP A 98 -20.92 -11.23 8.27
C ASP A 98 -19.88 -12.36 8.26
N GLY A 99 -18.83 -12.25 9.05
CA GLY A 99 -17.81 -13.30 9.15
C GLY A 99 -16.66 -13.12 8.17
N THR A 100 -16.68 -12.12 7.30
CA THR A 100 -15.56 -11.90 6.38
C THR A 100 -14.45 -11.14 7.10
N LEU A 101 -13.23 -11.24 6.57
CA LEU A 101 -12.09 -10.54 7.15
C LEU A 101 -11.73 -9.35 6.27
N SER A 102 -11.30 -8.27 6.87
CA SER A 102 -10.89 -7.07 6.14
C SER A 102 -9.56 -6.55 6.67
N ILE A 103 -8.80 -5.95 5.77
CA ILE A 103 -7.53 -5.30 6.12
C ILE A 103 -7.84 -3.93 6.71
N SER A 104 -7.26 -3.64 7.87
CA SER A 104 -7.61 -2.43 8.61
C SER A 104 -7.26 -1.14 7.92
N ASP A 105 -6.08 -1.00 7.38
CA ASP A 105 -5.67 0.26 6.79
C ASP A 105 -5.66 0.21 5.27
N TYR A 106 -6.59 -0.54 4.70
CA TYR A 106 -6.63 -0.76 3.27
C TYR A 106 -6.57 0.54 2.47
N SER A 107 -7.40 1.51 2.80
CA SER A 107 -7.52 2.73 1.99
C SER A 107 -6.23 3.54 1.96
N GLU A 108 -5.41 3.42 2.99
CA GLU A 108 -4.15 4.14 3.01
C GLU A 108 -3.05 3.42 2.23
N MET A 109 -3.21 2.14 2.00
CA MET A 109 -2.17 1.36 1.35
C MET A 109 -2.37 1.20 -0.14
N ILE A 110 -3.61 1.28 -0.62
CA ILE A 110 -3.89 1.00 -2.02
C ILE A 110 -3.68 2.22 -2.90
N GLY A 111 -3.02 2.04 -4.03
CA GLY A 111 -2.85 3.08 -5.01
C GLY A 111 -3.14 2.54 -6.40
N SER A 112 -3.47 3.41 -7.32
CA SER A 112 -3.66 3.02 -8.71
C SER A 112 -3.32 4.19 -9.63
N GLU A 113 -2.97 3.88 -10.84
CA GLU A 113 -2.59 4.90 -11.79
C GLU A 113 -2.86 4.39 -13.20
N THR A 114 -3.33 5.24 -14.10
CA THR A 114 -3.47 4.86 -15.48
C THR A 114 -2.14 5.07 -16.20
N ASP A 115 -1.99 4.45 -17.37
CA ASP A 115 -0.80 4.63 -18.17
C ASP A 115 -0.55 6.11 -18.46
N TRP A 116 -1.60 6.85 -18.76
CA TRP A 116 -1.45 8.27 -19.09
C TRP A 116 -0.94 9.07 -17.89
N ALA A 117 -1.48 8.82 -16.72
CA ALA A 117 -1.05 9.53 -15.51
C ALA A 117 0.41 9.19 -15.18
N ALA A 118 0.79 7.94 -15.35
CA ALA A 118 2.17 7.52 -15.10
C ALA A 118 3.14 8.22 -16.05
N LYS A 119 2.75 8.32 -17.32
CA LYS A 119 3.58 8.99 -18.30
C LYS A 119 3.72 10.46 -17.97
N LYS A 120 2.63 11.12 -17.60
CA LYS A 120 2.67 12.54 -17.27
C LYS A 120 3.55 12.78 -16.04
N ARG A 121 3.46 11.93 -15.02
CA ARG A 121 4.28 12.09 -13.85
C ARG A 121 5.77 11.96 -14.17
N ARG A 122 6.13 11.01 -15.03
CA ARG A 122 7.54 10.84 -15.42
C ARG A 122 8.05 12.06 -16.18
N GLN A 123 7.23 12.63 -17.07
CA GLN A 123 7.63 13.82 -17.80
C GLN A 123 7.86 15.00 -16.86
N THR A 124 7.02 15.17 -15.86
CA THR A 124 7.17 16.26 -14.91
C THR A 124 8.47 16.10 -14.11
N LEU A 125 8.79 14.88 -13.69
CA LEU A 125 10.02 14.65 -12.95
C LEU A 125 11.26 14.90 -13.81
N GLN A 126 11.21 14.53 -15.09
CA GLN A 126 12.33 14.77 -15.97
C GLN A 126 12.54 16.26 -16.20
N ALA A 127 11.45 17.01 -16.35
CA ALA A 127 11.56 18.45 -16.52
C ALA A 127 12.15 19.12 -15.28
N ALA A 128 11.73 18.66 -14.11
CA ALA A 128 12.24 19.23 -12.87
C ALA A 128 13.72 18.94 -12.67
N ASN A 129 14.22 17.87 -13.26
CA ASN A 129 15.62 17.52 -13.10
C ASN A 129 16.48 18.00 -14.27
N SER A 130 15.93 18.81 -15.15
CA SER A 130 16.69 19.28 -16.29
C SER A 130 17.78 20.25 -15.89
N PRO A 131 18.96 20.10 -16.36
CA PRO A 131 20.03 21.02 -16.03
C PRO A 131 19.78 22.42 -16.54
N LEU A 132 18.99 22.57 -17.57
CA LEU A 132 18.78 23.86 -18.08
C LEU A 132 18.18 24.81 -17.13
N SER A 133 17.39 24.30 -16.23
CA SER A 133 16.74 25.21 -15.33
C SER A 133 17.69 25.93 -14.45
N ILE A 134 18.93 25.48 -14.40
CA ILE A 134 19.80 26.17 -13.57
C ILE A 134 20.28 27.42 -14.09
N GLY A 135 20.42 27.50 -15.31
CA GLY A 135 21.12 28.59 -15.86
C GLY A 135 20.54 29.90 -15.60
N GLU A 136 19.37 29.98 -15.55
CA GLU A 136 18.84 31.21 -15.48
C GLU A 136 18.85 31.82 -14.32
N SER A 137 18.90 31.14 -13.44
CA SER A 137 18.73 31.82 -12.31
C SER A 137 19.53 32.83 -12.01
N GLY A 138 20.42 32.87 -12.49
CA GLY A 138 21.20 33.77 -12.12
C GLY A 138 20.85 35.09 -11.91
N ARG A 139 20.41 35.73 -12.20
CA ARG A 139 20.30 37.00 -12.12
C ARG A 139 19.52 37.53 -11.35
N ASP A 140 19.24 37.67 -10.98
CA ASP A 140 18.54 38.30 -10.43
C ASP A 140 18.33 38.59 -9.37
N THR A 141 18.45 39.03 -9.01
CA THR A 141 18.41 39.38 -8.18
C THR A 141 17.70 39.92 -7.42
N THR A 142 17.61 40.35 -7.05
CA THR A 142 17.04 41.03 -6.41
C THR A 142 16.16 40.65 -5.56
N GLY A 143 16.05 40.47 -5.18
CA GLY A 143 15.33 40.27 -4.45
C GLY A 143 14.76 40.15 -3.62
N GLU A 144 14.82 40.56 -3.35
CA GLU A 144 14.30 40.53 -2.60
C GLU A 144 13.54 39.85 -2.11
N ASN A 145 13.62 40.05 -1.96
CA ASN A 145 12.83 39.59 -1.43
C ASN A 145 12.21 38.82 -0.93
N LEU A 146 12.33 38.95 -0.70
CA LEU A 146 11.67 38.49 -0.22
C LEU A 146 11.05 37.82 0.36
N PRO A 147 10.93 37.96 0.43
CA PRO A 147 10.32 37.45 1.11
C PRO A 147 9.75 36.44 1.50
N ILE A 148 9.90 36.45 1.50
CA ILE A 148 9.48 35.63 1.84
C ILE A 148 8.93 35.03 2.64
N LYS A 149 9.01 35.44 2.94
CA LYS A 149 8.64 35.04 3.81
C LYS A 149 7.60 34.46 4.18
N ARG A 150 7.46 34.77 4.08
CA ARG A 150 6.46 34.35 4.51
C ARG A 150 5.92 33.29 4.86
N LYS A 151 6.25 33.30 5.05
CA LYS A 151 5.73 32.47 5.46
C LYS A 151 5.34 31.63 6.05
N ILE A 152 5.54 31.79 6.40
CA ILE A 152 5.25 31.07 7.02
C ILE A 152 4.47 30.56 7.56
N LYS A 153 4.16 30.74 7.76
CA LYS A 153 3.36 30.41 8.39
C LYS A 153 2.72 29.45 8.64
N ARG A 154 2.61 29.47 8.94
CA ARG A 154 1.95 28.71 9.43
C ARG A 154 1.36 28.15 9.49
#